data_62ac886b416262f8cfa1215381ad1ce8
#
_entry.id   62ac886b416262f8cfa1215381ad1ce8
#
_cell.length_a   1.000
_cell.length_b   1.000
_cell.length_c   1.000
_cell.angle_alpha   90.00
_cell.angle_beta   90.00
_cell.angle_gamma   90.00
#
_symmetry.space_group_name_H-M   'P 1'
#
loop_
_entity.id
_entity.type
_entity.pdbx_description
1 polymer ?
#
loop_
_entity_poly.entity_id
_entity_poly.type
_entity_poly.pdbx_seq_one_letter_code
_entity_poly.pdbx_strand_id
1 'polypeptide(L)' 'MGAYRITYDIRHNGRREEKITIVKRCYSGAEAEAKLKVWWQQKNANIVIRSTIYEKGSDILENLLDILGL' A
#
# COMPACT_ATOMS: atom_id res chain seq x y z
N MET A 1 -8.55 6.20 -12.67
CA MET A 1 -7.77 5.89 -11.45
C MET A 1 -7.78 4.40 -11.21
N GLY A 2 -6.74 3.90 -10.63
CA GLY A 2 -6.64 2.48 -10.38
C GLY A 2 -6.23 2.16 -8.96
N ALA A 3 -6.11 0.87 -8.71
CA ALA A 3 -5.61 0.36 -7.45
C ALA A 3 -4.31 -0.40 -7.70
N TYR A 4 -3.42 -0.37 -6.73
CA TYR A 4 -2.12 -1.03 -6.83
C TYR A 4 -1.91 -1.91 -5.62
N ARG A 5 -1.49 -3.14 -5.89
CA ARG A 5 -1.11 -4.08 -4.82
C ARG A 5 0.36 -3.88 -4.52
N ILE A 6 0.64 -3.53 -3.30
CA ILE A 6 2.01 -3.30 -2.87
C ILE A 6 2.41 -4.35 -1.84
N THR A 7 3.49 -5.05 -2.13
CA THR A 7 4.12 -5.98 -1.21
C THR A 7 5.32 -5.28 -0.60
N TYR A 8 5.39 -5.28 0.72
CA TYR A 8 6.42 -4.51 1.41
C TYR A 8 6.75 -5.13 2.77
N ASP A 9 7.89 -4.73 3.29
CA ASP A 9 8.29 -5.08 4.65
C ASP A 9 8.11 -3.86 5.54
N ILE A 10 7.56 -4.08 6.72
CA ILE A 10 7.49 -3.05 7.76
C ILE A 10 8.63 -3.28 8.72
N ARG A 11 9.38 -2.24 9.01
CA ARG A 11 10.43 -2.27 10.03
C ARG A 11 9.99 -1.42 11.21
N HIS A 12 9.85 -2.06 12.33
CA HIS A 12 9.40 -1.38 13.54
C HIS A 12 10.00 -2.06 14.76
N ASN A 13 10.68 -1.30 15.61
CA ASN A 13 11.30 -1.80 16.83
C ASN A 13 12.23 -3.00 16.60
N GLY A 14 13.02 -2.96 15.54
CA GLY A 14 13.94 -4.03 15.23
C GLY A 14 13.30 -5.26 14.61
N ARG A 15 12.00 -5.24 14.42
CA ARG A 15 11.27 -6.34 13.78
C ARG A 15 11.00 -6.02 12.31
N ARG A 16 10.85 -7.06 11.52
CA ARG A 16 10.48 -6.95 10.12
C ARG A 16 9.30 -7.85 9.85
N GLU A 17 8.26 -7.29 9.25
CA GLU A 17 7.06 -8.02 8.94
C GLU A 17 6.67 -7.74 7.50
N GLU A 18 6.39 -8.79 6.74
CA GLU A 18 5.93 -8.64 5.36
C GLU A 18 4.42 -8.42 5.35
N LYS A 19 3.99 -7.45 4.55
CA LYS A 19 2.57 -7.16 4.36
C LYS A 19 2.25 -6.90 2.90
N ILE A 20 0.97 -7.04 2.58
CA ILE A 20 0.44 -6.70 1.28
C ILE A 20 -0.74 -5.76 1.50
N THR A 21 -0.73 -4.63 0.82
CA THR A 21 -1.81 -3.66 0.90
C THR A 21 -2.21 -3.22 -0.49
N ILE A 22 -3.49 -3.04 -0.71
CA ILE A 22 -3.99 -2.48 -1.96
C ILE A 22 -4.35 -1.02 -1.71
N VAL A 23 -3.68 -0.14 -2.44
CA VAL A 23 -3.91 1.30 -2.35
C VAL A 23 -4.78 1.70 -3.53
N LYS A 24 -5.94 2.25 -3.23
CA LYS A 24 -6.93 2.62 -4.24
C LYS A 24 -6.83 4.09 -4.64
N ARG A 25 -7.46 4.43 -5.76
CA ARG A 25 -7.60 5.81 -6.22
C ARG A 25 -6.26 6.47 -6.51
N CYS A 26 -5.41 5.75 -7.20
CA CYS A 26 -4.10 6.25 -7.58
C CYS A 26 -3.97 6.35 -9.09
N TYR A 27 -3.26 7.36 -9.54
CA TYR A 27 -2.99 7.53 -10.97
C TYR A 27 -1.79 6.72 -11.44
N SER A 28 -0.93 6.35 -10.52
CA SER A 28 0.28 5.60 -10.86
C SER A 28 0.74 4.76 -9.68
N GLY A 29 1.62 3.79 -9.96
CA GLY A 29 2.26 3.02 -8.91
C GLY A 29 3.09 3.87 -7.97
N ALA A 30 3.76 4.87 -8.52
CA ALA A 30 4.56 5.78 -7.70
C ALA A 30 3.69 6.55 -6.70
N GLU A 31 2.50 6.97 -7.12
CA GLU A 31 1.57 7.63 -6.22
C GLU A 31 1.10 6.69 -5.12
N ALA A 32 0.81 5.45 -5.48
CA ALA A 32 0.37 4.45 -4.52
C ALA A 32 1.46 4.19 -3.47
N GLU A 33 2.71 4.08 -3.90
CA GLU A 33 3.82 3.88 -2.99
C GLU A 33 4.01 5.07 -2.06
N ALA A 34 3.88 6.28 -2.58
CA ALA A 34 4.01 7.49 -1.77
C ALA A 34 2.92 7.55 -0.70
N LYS A 35 1.68 7.24 -1.07
CA LYS A 35 0.57 7.21 -0.11
C LYS A 35 0.81 6.19 0.99
N LEU A 36 1.28 5.01 0.62
CA LEU A 36 1.54 3.96 1.59
C LEU A 36 2.66 4.35 2.57
N LYS A 37 3.71 4.96 2.06
CA LYS A 37 4.81 5.42 2.90
C LYS A 37 4.35 6.47 3.90
N VAL A 38 3.55 7.43 3.46
CA VAL A 38 3.01 8.46 4.36
C VAL A 38 2.14 7.83 5.43
N TRP A 39 1.30 6.88 5.07
CA TRP A 39 0.45 6.17 6.01
C TRP A 39 1.27 5.54 7.15
N TRP A 40 2.33 4.83 6.80
CA TRP A 40 3.15 4.15 7.81
C TRP A 40 4.04 5.11 8.59
N GLN A 41 4.48 6.20 7.97
CA GLN A 41 5.24 7.23 8.68
C GLN A 41 4.42 7.86 9.80
N GLN A 42 3.14 8.03 9.60
CA GLN A 42 2.25 8.55 10.64
C GLN A 42 2.18 7.61 11.83
N LYS A 43 2.50 6.35 11.64
CA LYS A 43 2.53 5.34 12.70
C LYS A 43 3.94 5.07 13.21
N ASN A 44 4.88 5.94 12.85
CA ASN A 44 6.30 5.79 13.24
C ASN A 44 6.92 4.49 12.75
N ALA A 45 6.50 4.01 11.60
CA ALA A 45 7.05 2.81 11.01
C ALA A 45 7.66 3.14 9.65
N ASN A 46 8.74 2.44 9.32
CA ASN A 46 9.38 2.54 8.02
C ASN A 46 9.04 1.31 7.21
N ILE A 47 8.86 1.49 5.91
CA ILE A 47 8.59 0.38 5.02
C ILE A 47 9.62 0.30 3.91
N VAL A 48 9.83 -0.91 3.41
CA VAL A 48 10.66 -1.17 2.24
C VAL A 48 9.76 -1.86 1.22
N ILE A 49 9.52 -1.17 0.11
CA ILE A 49 8.64 -1.69 -0.93
C ILE A 49 9.38 -2.74 -1.75
N ARG A 50 8.74 -3.88 -1.93
CA ARG A 50 9.31 -5.00 -2.69
C ARG A 50 8.71 -5.10 -4.08
N SER A 51 7.42 -4.88 -4.22
CA SER A 51 6.77 -4.89 -5.52
C SER A 51 5.52 -4.03 -5.51
N THR A 52 5.17 -3.50 -6.67
CA THR A 52 3.98 -2.70 -6.87
C THR A 52 3.36 -3.15 -8.18
N ILE A 53 2.14 -3.68 -8.11
CA ILE A 53 1.47 -4.26 -9.26
C ILE A 53 0.13 -3.58 -9.44
N TYR A 54 -0.18 -3.18 -10.67
CA TYR A 54 -1.49 -2.64 -10.99
C TYR A 54 -2.54 -3.73 -10.78
N GLU A 55 -3.56 -3.39 -10.01
CA GLU A 55 -4.64 -4.32 -9.68
C GLU A 55 -5.86 -3.98 -10.51
N LYS A 56 -6.15 -4.79 -11.50
CA LYS A 56 -7.32 -4.61 -12.35
C LYS A 56 -8.56 -5.06 -11.59
N GLY A 57 -9.66 -4.35 -11.78
CA GLY A 57 -10.90 -4.73 -11.11
C GLY A 57 -11.01 -4.14 -9.71
N SER A 58 -10.50 -2.95 -9.55
CA SER A 58 -10.54 -2.24 -8.27
C SER A 58 -11.94 -2.08 -7.70
N ASP A 59 -12.96 -2.13 -8.54
CA ASP A 59 -14.35 -2.01 -8.06
C ASP A 59 -14.73 -3.15 -7.14
N ILE A 60 -14.26 -4.36 -7.46
CA ILE A 60 -14.51 -5.52 -6.63
C ILE A 60 -13.75 -5.42 -5.33
N LEU A 61 -12.53 -4.96 -5.40
CA LEU A 61 -11.66 -4.85 -4.24
C LEU A 61 -12.07 -3.73 -3.31
N GLU A 62 -12.76 -2.74 -3.85
CA GLU A 62 -13.15 -1.57 -3.08
C GLU A 62 -13.97 -1.93 -1.86
N ASN A 63 -14.80 -2.95 -1.94
CA ASN A 63 -15.63 -3.38 -0.82
C ASN A 63 -14.89 -4.24 0.19
N LEU A 64 -13.81 -4.87 -0.23
CA LEU A 64 -13.10 -5.84 0.58
C LEU A 64 -11.86 -5.26 1.26
N LEU A 65 -11.20 -4.34 0.60
CA LEU A 65 -9.88 -3.90 0.99
C LEU A 65 -9.80 -2.39 1.12
N ASP A 66 -10.80 -1.81 1.76
CA ASP A 66 -10.83 -0.38 2.01
C ASP A 66 -9.94 0.00 3.18
N ILE A 67 -8.75 -0.57 3.20
CA ILE A 67 -7.81 -0.38 4.30
C ILE A 67 -7.19 1.01 4.24
N LEU A 68 -6.79 1.41 3.07
CA LEU A 68 -6.25 2.73 2.83
C LEU A 68 -7.17 3.49 1.91
N GLY A 69 -8.43 3.52 2.23
CA GLY A 69 -9.46 4.22 1.47
C GLY A 69 -9.29 5.71 1.47
N LEU A 70 -8.09 6.11 1.29
CA LEU A 70 -7.63 7.49 1.34
C LEU A 70 -8.21 8.34 0.24
#